data_535836cec319b2b8c3d02a4cd9880318
#
_entry.id   535836cec319b2b8c3d02a4cd9880318
#
_cell.length_a   1.000
_cell.length_b   1.000
_cell.length_c   1.000
_cell.angle_alpha   90.00
_cell.angle_beta   90.00
_cell.angle_gamma   90.00
#
_symmetry.space_group_name_H-M   'P 1'
#
loop_
_entity.id
_entity.type
_entity.pdbx_description
1 polymer ?
#
loop_
_entity_poly.entity_id
_entity_poly.type
_entity_poly.pdbx_seq_one_letter_code
_entity_poly.pdbx_strand_id
1 'polypeptide(L)'
;MALEIMNLAETSSKSESLVVTIGHSNRTIEEFIALLWTNEVAEVIDVRTISRFRHNPQFNLDALPALLAAAGIEYSHRAGLGGLRHAHADSPNMAWHNASFRGYADYMQSAEFADNVDDIVKRAASRRCALMCAEAVPWRCHRSLISDALLVRGVRVENIIGPHGRKAHVMTSFAHVEGLAVTYPAAEPVPEGANP
;
A
#
# COMPACT_ATOMS: atom_id res chain seq x y z
N MET A 1 -31.90 -22.50 44.63
CA MET A 1 -31.38 -22.95 43.35
C MET A 1 -31.17 -21.72 42.50
N ALA A 2 -29.95 -21.23 42.49
CA ALA A 2 -29.55 -20.06 41.72
C ALA A 2 -29.07 -20.53 40.32
N LEU A 3 -29.72 -20.06 39.25
CA LEU A 3 -29.23 -20.25 37.89
C LEU A 3 -28.12 -19.26 37.66
N GLU A 4 -26.93 -19.78 37.54
CA GLU A 4 -25.74 -19.07 37.02
C GLU A 4 -25.89 -18.90 35.50
N ILE A 5 -26.20 -17.69 35.09
CA ILE A 5 -26.18 -17.31 33.65
C ILE A 5 -24.72 -17.09 33.29
N MET A 6 -24.13 -18.10 32.64
CA MET A 6 -22.81 -17.96 31.99
C MET A 6 -22.87 -16.91 30.89
N ASN A 7 -22.22 -15.79 31.16
CA ASN A 7 -22.00 -14.73 30.23
C ASN A 7 -20.96 -15.20 29.17
N LEU A 8 -21.45 -15.72 28.04
CA LEU A 8 -20.63 -16.02 26.87
C LEU A 8 -20.20 -14.66 26.31
N ALA A 9 -19.02 -14.22 26.71
CA ALA A 9 -18.32 -13.13 26.05
C ALA A 9 -18.11 -13.55 24.58
N GLU A 10 -18.88 -12.94 23.69
CA GLU A 10 -18.63 -12.98 22.26
C GLU A 10 -17.26 -12.34 22.00
N THR A 11 -16.24 -13.17 21.89
CA THR A 11 -14.99 -12.78 21.24
C THR A 11 -15.29 -12.60 19.76
N SER A 12 -15.81 -11.43 19.41
CA SER A 12 -15.85 -10.96 18.02
C SER A 12 -14.41 -10.99 17.50
N SER A 13 -14.07 -11.99 16.76
CA SER A 13 -12.83 -12.06 15.99
C SER A 13 -12.87 -10.88 15.04
N LYS A 14 -12.19 -9.77 15.41
CA LYS A 14 -11.98 -8.63 14.54
C LYS A 14 -11.25 -9.17 13.33
N SER A 15 -11.96 -9.33 12.20
CA SER A 15 -11.33 -9.77 10.96
C SER A 15 -10.17 -8.83 10.67
N GLU A 16 -8.97 -9.39 10.59
CA GLU A 16 -7.75 -8.64 10.36
C GLU A 16 -7.90 -7.88 9.03
N SER A 17 -7.82 -6.54 9.10
CA SER A 17 -7.96 -5.71 7.90
C SER A 17 -6.88 -6.06 6.88
N LEU A 18 -7.30 -6.34 5.65
CA LEU A 18 -6.41 -6.72 4.55
C LEU A 18 -6.52 -5.70 3.41
N VAL A 19 -5.39 -5.14 3.04
CA VAL A 19 -5.20 -4.37 1.81
C VAL A 19 -4.37 -5.21 0.84
N VAL A 20 -4.79 -5.28 -0.42
CA VAL A 20 -3.95 -5.85 -1.46
C VAL A 20 -3.31 -4.76 -2.30
N THR A 21 -2.20 -5.02 -2.97
CA THR A 21 -1.59 -4.11 -3.93
C THR A 21 -1.49 -4.76 -5.29
N ILE A 22 -1.67 -3.98 -6.35
CA ILE A 22 -1.61 -4.46 -7.72
C ILE A 22 -0.96 -3.41 -8.63
N GLY A 23 -0.14 -3.85 -9.58
CA GLY A 23 0.33 -3.00 -10.67
C GLY A 23 -0.43 -3.31 -11.95
N HIS A 24 -0.95 -2.31 -12.65
CA HIS A 24 -1.62 -2.60 -13.91
C HIS A 24 -0.63 -3.06 -15.00
N SER A 25 0.61 -2.53 -14.99
CA SER A 25 1.65 -2.88 -15.98
C SER A 25 1.12 -2.74 -17.41
N ASN A 26 1.36 -3.74 -18.26
CA ASN A 26 0.87 -3.86 -19.62
C ASN A 26 -0.31 -4.86 -19.76
N ARG A 27 -1.04 -5.15 -18.65
CA ARG A 27 -2.19 -6.04 -18.67
C ARG A 27 -3.33 -5.50 -19.52
N THR A 28 -4.12 -6.38 -20.08
CA THR A 28 -5.43 -6.00 -20.60
C THR A 28 -6.37 -5.63 -19.45
N ILE A 29 -7.46 -4.95 -19.73
CA ILE A 29 -8.42 -4.62 -18.67
C ILE A 29 -9.13 -5.87 -18.13
N GLU A 30 -9.35 -6.87 -18.99
CA GLU A 30 -9.97 -8.14 -18.62
C GLU A 30 -9.07 -8.93 -17.66
N GLU A 31 -7.76 -9.03 -17.94
CA GLU A 31 -6.78 -9.65 -17.07
C GLU A 31 -6.72 -8.93 -15.71
N PHE A 32 -6.76 -7.60 -15.73
CA PHE A 32 -6.72 -6.80 -14.51
C PHE A 32 -7.97 -7.03 -13.65
N ILE A 33 -9.17 -6.96 -14.25
CA ILE A 33 -10.44 -7.19 -13.56
C ILE A 33 -10.52 -8.64 -13.04
N ALA A 34 -10.08 -9.61 -13.81
CA ALA A 34 -10.05 -11.01 -13.36
C ALA A 34 -9.19 -11.21 -12.12
N LEU A 35 -8.02 -10.52 -12.04
CA LEU A 35 -7.19 -10.52 -10.84
C LEU A 35 -7.88 -9.86 -9.64
N LEU A 36 -8.61 -8.78 -9.84
CA LEU A 36 -9.35 -8.12 -8.78
C LEU A 36 -10.46 -9.03 -8.24
N TRP A 37 -11.24 -9.66 -9.10
CA TRP A 37 -12.29 -10.60 -8.70
C TRP A 37 -11.75 -11.83 -7.96
N THR A 38 -10.70 -12.47 -8.51
CA THR A 38 -10.05 -13.62 -7.85
C THR A 38 -9.55 -13.27 -6.44
N ASN A 39 -9.25 -12.00 -6.20
CA ASN A 39 -8.79 -11.51 -4.90
C ASN A 39 -9.91 -10.81 -4.10
N GLU A 40 -11.17 -10.92 -4.53
CA GLU A 40 -12.37 -10.37 -3.86
C GLU A 40 -12.24 -8.87 -3.56
N VAL A 41 -11.62 -8.12 -4.48
CA VAL A 41 -11.43 -6.67 -4.34
C VAL A 41 -12.75 -5.97 -4.59
N ALA A 42 -13.19 -5.17 -3.62
CA ALA A 42 -14.39 -4.35 -3.73
C ALA A 42 -14.09 -2.91 -4.17
N GLU A 43 -12.88 -2.41 -3.89
CA GLU A 43 -12.48 -1.04 -4.26
C GLU A 43 -11.04 -1.01 -4.76
N VAL A 44 -10.80 -0.31 -5.88
CA VAL A 44 -9.47 0.07 -6.36
C VAL A 44 -9.17 1.49 -5.93
N ILE A 45 -8.08 1.66 -5.17
CA ILE A 45 -7.52 2.95 -4.77
C ILE A 45 -6.31 3.24 -5.67
N ASP A 46 -6.48 4.15 -6.61
CA ASP A 46 -5.42 4.55 -7.54
C ASP A 46 -4.48 5.55 -6.87
N VAL A 47 -3.24 5.12 -6.63
CA VAL A 47 -2.19 5.92 -5.97
C VAL A 47 -1.17 6.49 -6.96
N ARG A 48 -1.53 6.64 -8.22
CA ARG A 48 -0.67 7.26 -9.24
C ARG A 48 -0.77 8.78 -9.19
N THR A 49 0.34 9.47 -9.36
CA THR A 49 0.36 10.92 -9.58
C THR A 49 -0.21 11.26 -10.97
N ILE A 50 0.21 10.48 -11.98
CA ILE A 50 -0.21 10.65 -13.38
C ILE A 50 -1.05 9.44 -13.77
N SER A 51 -2.29 9.68 -14.19
CA SER A 51 -3.25 8.64 -14.58
C SER A 51 -3.63 8.72 -16.07
N ARG A 52 -2.72 9.24 -16.91
CA ARG A 52 -2.90 9.29 -18.37
C ARG A 52 -1.67 8.75 -19.08
N PHE A 53 -1.83 7.63 -19.77
CA PHE A 53 -0.75 6.91 -20.46
C PHE A 53 -1.16 6.59 -21.90
N ARG A 54 -0.29 6.88 -22.88
CA ARG A 54 -0.56 6.56 -24.28
C ARG A 54 -0.60 5.06 -24.58
N HIS A 55 0.24 4.30 -23.89
CA HIS A 55 0.40 2.85 -24.16
C HIS A 55 -0.63 1.97 -23.47
N ASN A 56 -1.32 2.47 -22.44
CA ASN A 56 -2.30 1.72 -21.66
C ASN A 56 -3.55 2.58 -21.41
N PRO A 57 -4.27 3.01 -22.48
CA PRO A 57 -5.37 3.97 -22.37
C PRO A 57 -6.54 3.44 -21.53
N GLN A 58 -6.71 2.12 -21.42
CA GLN A 58 -7.73 1.47 -20.58
C GLN A 58 -7.54 1.77 -19.09
N PHE A 59 -6.33 2.18 -18.65
CA PHE A 59 -6.04 2.57 -17.27
C PHE A 59 -6.02 4.08 -17.07
N ASN A 60 -6.43 4.87 -18.04
CA ASN A 60 -6.55 6.31 -17.88
C ASN A 60 -7.74 6.68 -16.98
N LEU A 61 -7.64 7.82 -16.31
CA LEU A 61 -8.65 8.31 -15.37
C LEU A 61 -10.02 8.54 -16.02
N ASP A 62 -10.06 8.81 -17.31
CA ASP A 62 -11.29 8.99 -18.10
C ASP A 62 -11.96 7.66 -18.52
N ALA A 63 -11.24 6.53 -18.48
CA ALA A 63 -11.75 5.22 -18.91
C ALA A 63 -11.91 4.24 -17.73
N LEU A 64 -10.90 4.11 -16.88
CA LEU A 64 -10.83 3.08 -15.84
C LEU A 64 -12.02 3.07 -14.87
N PRO A 65 -12.52 4.22 -14.35
CA PRO A 65 -13.64 4.21 -13.40
C PRO A 65 -14.89 3.56 -13.95
N ALA A 66 -15.23 3.83 -15.22
CA ALA A 66 -16.41 3.24 -15.86
C ALA A 66 -16.24 1.73 -16.09
N LEU A 67 -15.03 1.28 -16.47
CA LEU A 67 -14.72 -0.14 -16.67
C LEU A 67 -14.79 -0.93 -15.35
N LEU A 68 -14.29 -0.36 -14.25
CA LEU A 68 -14.37 -0.98 -12.92
C LEU A 68 -15.80 -0.99 -12.39
N ALA A 69 -16.56 0.10 -12.57
CA ALA A 69 -17.98 0.17 -12.17
C ALA A 69 -18.82 -0.88 -12.90
N ALA A 70 -18.59 -1.10 -14.21
CA ALA A 70 -19.23 -2.18 -14.96
C ALA A 70 -18.91 -3.58 -14.43
N ALA A 71 -17.75 -3.74 -13.78
CA ALA A 71 -17.32 -4.97 -13.12
C ALA A 71 -17.80 -5.08 -11.64
N GLY A 72 -18.56 -4.10 -11.13
CA GLY A 72 -19.00 -4.06 -9.73
C GLY A 72 -17.92 -3.67 -8.73
N ILE A 73 -16.84 -3.01 -9.18
CA ILE A 73 -15.70 -2.59 -8.36
C ILE A 73 -15.70 -1.07 -8.23
N GLU A 74 -15.65 -0.57 -7.00
CA GLU A 74 -15.53 0.87 -6.74
C GLU A 74 -14.14 1.37 -7.15
N TYR A 75 -14.07 2.65 -7.52
CA TYR A 75 -12.81 3.32 -7.86
C TYR A 75 -12.67 4.64 -7.10
N SER A 76 -11.49 4.87 -6.55
CA SER A 76 -11.12 6.17 -6.00
C SER A 76 -9.68 6.54 -6.38
N HIS A 77 -9.45 7.81 -6.69
CA HIS A 77 -8.11 8.34 -6.97
C HIS A 77 -7.58 9.10 -5.76
N ARG A 78 -6.38 8.72 -5.31
CA ARG A 78 -5.68 9.34 -4.18
C ARG A 78 -4.36 9.93 -4.65
N ALA A 79 -4.43 11.05 -5.36
CA ALA A 79 -3.27 11.78 -5.87
C ALA A 79 -2.28 12.17 -4.75
N GLY A 80 -2.80 12.40 -3.53
CA GLY A 80 -2.00 12.63 -2.32
C GLY A 80 -1.03 11.47 -2.00
N LEU A 81 -1.29 10.25 -2.47
CA LEU A 81 -0.37 9.11 -2.32
C LEU A 81 0.53 8.89 -3.55
N GLY A 82 0.53 9.83 -4.50
CA GLY A 82 1.32 9.74 -5.72
C GLY A 82 2.82 9.76 -5.50
N GLY A 83 3.56 9.01 -6.34
CA GLY A 83 4.98 8.70 -6.15
C GLY A 83 5.98 9.76 -6.62
N LEU A 84 5.54 10.84 -7.27
CA LEU A 84 6.45 11.89 -7.76
C LEU A 84 6.75 12.89 -6.63
N ARG A 85 7.78 12.59 -5.85
CA ARG A 85 8.24 13.42 -4.72
C ARG A 85 9.74 13.68 -4.84
N HIS A 86 10.18 14.84 -4.37
CA HIS A 86 11.58 15.24 -4.36
C HIS A 86 12.18 15.03 -2.97
N ALA A 87 13.39 14.48 -2.92
CA ALA A 87 14.12 14.33 -1.66
C ALA A 87 14.55 15.68 -1.10
N HIS A 88 14.46 15.83 0.22
CA HIS A 88 15.00 16.99 0.92
C HIS A 88 16.52 16.89 1.00
N ALA A 89 17.20 18.06 1.10
CA ALA A 89 18.65 18.10 1.21
C ALA A 89 19.16 17.48 2.53
N ASP A 90 18.37 17.58 3.58
CA ASP A 90 18.59 17.07 4.93
C ASP A 90 17.79 15.80 5.24
N SER A 91 17.44 15.04 4.21
CA SER A 91 16.64 13.82 4.34
C SER A 91 17.25 12.84 5.35
N PRO A 92 16.48 12.34 6.34
CA PRO A 92 16.93 11.26 7.23
C PRO A 92 16.91 9.89 6.55
N ASN A 93 16.30 9.77 5.36
CA ASN A 93 16.01 8.50 4.69
C ASN A 93 17.14 8.04 3.76
N MET A 94 18.38 8.16 4.22
CA MET A 94 19.59 7.97 3.41
C MET A 94 19.88 6.51 3.03
N ALA A 95 19.21 5.52 3.64
CA ALA A 95 19.29 4.13 3.17
C ALA A 95 18.70 3.94 1.76
N TRP A 96 17.80 4.83 1.33
CA TRP A 96 17.34 4.86 -0.04
C TRP A 96 18.33 5.57 -0.96
N HIS A 97 19.14 4.79 -1.71
CA HIS A 97 20.04 5.35 -2.74
C HIS A 97 19.27 6.00 -3.90
N ASN A 98 18.09 5.46 -4.23
CA ASN A 98 17.22 6.04 -5.26
C ASN A 98 16.54 7.32 -4.72
N ALA A 99 16.81 8.45 -5.37
CA ALA A 99 16.30 9.76 -4.95
C ALA A 99 14.75 9.83 -4.94
N SER A 100 14.06 9.11 -5.84
CA SER A 100 12.60 9.09 -5.88
C SER A 100 12.01 8.36 -4.66
N PHE A 101 12.61 7.23 -4.26
CA PHE A 101 12.20 6.52 -3.03
C PHE A 101 12.53 7.35 -1.79
N ARG A 102 13.70 7.98 -1.75
CA ARG A 102 14.09 8.87 -0.64
C ARG A 102 13.12 10.06 -0.52
N GLY A 103 12.78 10.72 -1.63
CA GLY A 103 11.81 11.81 -1.62
C GLY A 103 10.41 11.36 -1.21
N TYR A 104 10.02 10.14 -1.57
CA TYR A 104 8.76 9.58 -1.09
C TYR A 104 8.79 9.27 0.42
N ALA A 105 9.91 8.74 0.92
CA ALA A 105 10.11 8.50 2.35
C ALA A 105 10.10 9.81 3.17
N ASP A 106 10.64 10.91 2.62
CA ASP A 106 10.54 12.24 3.22
C ASP A 106 9.09 12.72 3.27
N TYR A 107 8.34 12.53 2.18
CA TYR A 107 6.91 12.87 2.12
C TYR A 107 6.07 12.06 3.12
N MET A 108 6.44 10.81 3.42
CA MET A 108 5.75 9.97 4.41
C MET A 108 5.72 10.61 5.81
N GLN A 109 6.58 11.57 6.11
CA GLN A 109 6.60 12.30 7.38
C GLN A 109 5.56 13.44 7.44
N SER A 110 4.83 13.71 6.35
CA SER A 110 3.82 14.77 6.30
C SER A 110 2.46 14.34 6.87
N ALA A 111 1.71 15.30 7.41
CA ALA A 111 0.34 15.08 7.85
C ALA A 111 -0.56 14.64 6.68
N GLU A 112 -0.36 15.21 5.48
CA GLU A 112 -1.12 14.83 4.28
C GLU A 112 -0.98 13.34 3.96
N PHE A 113 0.24 12.78 4.06
CA PHE A 113 0.46 11.35 3.87
C PHE A 113 -0.25 10.53 4.95
N ALA A 114 -0.11 10.92 6.22
CA ALA A 114 -0.75 10.22 7.34
C ALA A 114 -2.27 10.17 7.17
N ASP A 115 -2.91 11.29 6.85
CA ASP A 115 -4.37 11.38 6.63
C ASP A 115 -4.83 10.47 5.48
N ASN A 116 -4.07 10.41 4.38
CA ASN A 116 -4.38 9.54 3.25
C ASN A 116 -4.24 8.05 3.61
N VAL A 117 -3.22 7.67 4.39
CA VAL A 117 -3.05 6.28 4.84
C VAL A 117 -4.14 5.89 5.84
N ASP A 118 -4.51 6.78 6.75
CA ASP A 118 -5.58 6.55 7.72
C ASP A 118 -6.97 6.41 7.06
N ASP A 119 -7.21 7.11 5.92
CA ASP A 119 -8.41 6.88 5.10
C ASP A 119 -8.42 5.46 4.50
N ILE A 120 -7.27 4.96 4.03
CA ILE A 120 -7.16 3.57 3.55
C ILE A 120 -7.46 2.58 4.68
N VAL A 121 -6.92 2.80 5.88
CA VAL A 121 -7.18 1.94 7.05
C VAL A 121 -8.68 1.87 7.37
N LYS A 122 -9.36 3.02 7.37
CA LYS A 122 -10.82 3.11 7.60
C LYS A 122 -11.60 2.33 6.54
N ARG A 123 -11.23 2.44 5.26
CA ARG A 123 -11.88 1.71 4.16
C ARG A 123 -11.64 0.21 4.27
N ALA A 124 -10.39 -0.20 4.55
CA ALA A 124 -10.01 -1.60 4.69
C ALA A 124 -10.70 -2.31 5.85
N ALA A 125 -11.23 -1.59 6.84
CA ALA A 125 -12.01 -2.16 7.93
C ALA A 125 -13.38 -2.70 7.49
N SER A 126 -13.93 -2.22 6.36
CA SER A 126 -15.27 -2.60 5.87
C SER A 126 -15.26 -3.33 4.54
N ARG A 127 -14.18 -3.23 3.76
CA ARG A 127 -14.09 -3.83 2.41
C ARG A 127 -12.65 -4.13 2.03
N ARG A 128 -12.46 -5.05 1.10
CA ARG A 128 -11.11 -5.32 0.57
C ARG A 128 -10.74 -4.28 -0.48
N CYS A 129 -9.70 -3.49 -0.16
CA CYS A 129 -9.17 -2.46 -1.04
C CYS A 129 -7.91 -2.96 -1.77
N ALA A 130 -7.73 -2.53 -3.03
CA ALA A 130 -6.51 -2.74 -3.79
C ALA A 130 -5.81 -1.40 -4.09
N LEU A 131 -4.59 -1.20 -3.60
CA LEU A 131 -3.75 -0.07 -4.02
C LEU A 131 -3.20 -0.34 -5.41
N MET A 132 -3.53 0.52 -6.36
CA MET A 132 -3.11 0.37 -7.76
C MET A 132 -2.07 1.41 -8.16
N CYS A 133 -1.00 0.95 -8.82
CA CYS A 133 -0.03 1.79 -9.51
C CYS A 133 0.29 1.20 -10.90
N ALA A 134 1.12 1.89 -11.68
CA ALA A 134 1.55 1.42 -13.00
C ALA A 134 2.57 0.28 -12.93
N GLU A 135 3.50 0.32 -11.98
CA GLU A 135 4.60 -0.64 -11.86
C GLU A 135 4.10 -2.07 -11.56
N ALA A 136 4.62 -3.06 -12.31
CA ALA A 136 4.24 -4.46 -12.14
C ALA A 136 4.57 -4.97 -10.73
N VAL A 137 5.77 -4.69 -10.24
CA VAL A 137 6.31 -5.26 -9.00
C VAL A 137 6.38 -4.21 -7.88
N PRO A 138 5.97 -4.55 -6.65
CA PRO A 138 5.85 -3.59 -5.56
C PRO A 138 7.21 -3.02 -5.11
N TRP A 139 8.28 -3.80 -5.09
CA TRP A 139 9.61 -3.35 -4.64
C TRP A 139 10.31 -2.35 -5.58
N ARG A 140 9.74 -2.07 -6.75
CA ARG A 140 10.17 -1.01 -7.68
C ARG A 140 9.21 0.18 -7.69
N CYS A 141 8.29 0.24 -6.73
CA CYS A 141 7.19 1.19 -6.69
C CYS A 141 6.98 1.72 -5.27
N HIS A 142 6.59 2.98 -5.17
CA HIS A 142 6.25 3.63 -3.89
C HIS A 142 5.12 2.93 -3.11
N ARG A 143 4.37 2.01 -3.72
CA ARG A 143 3.41 1.15 -3.02
C ARG A 143 4.07 0.34 -1.89
N SER A 144 5.37 -0.03 -2.00
CA SER A 144 6.08 -0.70 -0.92
C SER A 144 6.17 0.16 0.34
N LEU A 145 6.42 1.46 0.17
CA LEU A 145 6.50 2.40 1.30
C LEU A 145 5.11 2.67 1.90
N ILE A 146 4.05 2.75 1.08
CA ILE A 146 2.67 2.80 1.58
C ILE A 146 2.35 1.52 2.36
N SER A 147 2.81 0.37 1.87
CA SER A 147 2.61 -0.92 2.54
C SER A 147 3.32 -0.97 3.90
N ASP A 148 4.54 -0.45 4.02
CA ASP A 148 5.23 -0.31 5.31
C ASP A 148 4.41 0.55 6.29
N ALA A 149 3.86 1.67 5.83
CA ALA A 149 3.01 2.54 6.65
C ALA A 149 1.67 1.91 7.06
N LEU A 150 1.13 1.00 6.25
CA LEU A 150 -0.07 0.23 6.60
C LEU A 150 0.24 -0.87 7.62
N LEU A 151 1.40 -1.55 7.51
CA LEU A 151 1.80 -2.57 8.48
C LEU A 151 1.91 -2.00 9.90
N VAL A 152 2.50 -0.81 10.08
CA VAL A 152 2.63 -0.18 11.41
C VAL A 152 1.28 0.28 11.98
N ARG A 153 0.24 0.33 11.15
CA ARG A 153 -1.16 0.59 11.55
C ARG A 153 -1.97 -0.69 11.78
N GLY A 154 -1.30 -1.85 11.79
CA GLY A 154 -1.94 -3.15 12.03
C GLY A 154 -2.77 -3.67 10.85
N VAL A 155 -2.55 -3.16 9.64
CA VAL A 155 -3.20 -3.65 8.43
C VAL A 155 -2.29 -4.65 7.73
N ARG A 156 -2.78 -5.86 7.48
CA ARG A 156 -2.07 -6.84 6.66
C ARG A 156 -2.05 -6.38 5.21
N VAL A 157 -0.90 -6.51 4.56
CA VAL A 157 -0.75 -6.14 3.15
C VAL A 157 -0.26 -7.34 2.34
N GLU A 158 -0.89 -7.60 1.19
CA GLU A 158 -0.48 -8.65 0.28
C GLU A 158 -0.38 -8.11 -1.16
N ASN A 159 0.60 -8.57 -1.90
CA ASN A 159 0.90 -8.11 -3.25
C ASN A 159 0.38 -9.10 -4.29
N ILE A 160 -0.54 -8.66 -5.16
CA ILE A 160 -0.98 -9.43 -6.34
C ILE A 160 0.07 -9.23 -7.43
N ILE A 161 0.87 -10.26 -7.69
CA ILE A 161 1.91 -10.22 -8.72
C ILE A 161 1.41 -10.86 -10.02
N GLY A 162 0.58 -11.88 -9.92
CA GLY A 162 0.02 -12.61 -11.05
C GLY A 162 -1.16 -13.48 -10.64
N PRO A 163 -1.65 -14.38 -11.55
CA PRO A 163 -2.85 -15.17 -11.31
C PRO A 163 -2.71 -16.25 -10.22
N HIS A 164 -1.47 -16.58 -9.85
CA HIS A 164 -1.18 -17.73 -8.98
C HIS A 164 -1.03 -17.39 -7.49
N GLY A 165 -1.68 -16.32 -7.04
CA GLY A 165 -1.74 -15.99 -5.63
C GLY A 165 -1.15 -14.63 -5.23
N ARG A 166 -1.18 -14.38 -3.94
CA ARG A 166 -0.66 -13.17 -3.31
C ARG A 166 0.62 -13.49 -2.55
N LYS A 167 1.50 -12.50 -2.46
CA LYS A 167 2.69 -12.55 -1.61
C LYS A 167 2.54 -11.53 -0.49
N ALA A 168 2.66 -11.98 0.75
CA ALA A 168 2.65 -11.06 1.90
C ALA A 168 3.74 -9.99 1.73
N HIS A 169 3.37 -8.75 2.05
CA HIS A 169 4.35 -7.69 2.17
C HIS A 169 5.12 -7.89 3.49
N VAL A 170 6.43 -7.72 3.40
CA VAL A 170 7.32 -7.74 4.55
C VAL A 170 7.90 -6.34 4.69
N MET A 171 7.95 -5.83 5.91
CA MET A 171 8.56 -4.53 6.21
C MET A 171 9.94 -4.43 5.55
N THR A 172 10.21 -3.28 4.95
CA THR A 172 11.53 -2.99 4.38
C THR A 172 12.61 -3.20 5.46
N SER A 173 13.61 -4.02 5.17
CA SER A 173 14.55 -4.54 6.16
C SER A 173 15.39 -3.47 6.89
N PHE A 174 15.53 -2.29 6.30
CA PHE A 174 16.22 -1.14 6.88
C PHE A 174 15.23 -0.03 7.31
N ALA A 175 13.94 -0.35 7.45
CA ALA A 175 12.97 0.57 8.01
C ALA A 175 13.18 0.72 9.52
N HIS A 176 13.12 1.94 10.00
CA HIS A 176 13.05 2.29 11.41
C HIS A 176 11.64 2.78 11.73
N VAL A 177 11.03 2.21 12.78
CA VAL A 177 9.65 2.49 13.16
C VAL A 177 9.61 3.18 14.51
N GLU A 178 8.97 4.34 14.56
CA GLU A 178 8.68 5.05 15.81
C GLU A 178 7.20 5.44 15.85
N GLY A 179 6.43 4.72 16.65
CA GLY A 179 4.97 4.84 16.66
C GLY A 179 4.37 4.48 15.29
N LEU A 180 3.76 5.43 14.60
CA LEU A 180 3.22 5.27 13.24
C LEU A 180 4.14 5.84 12.14
N ALA A 181 5.25 6.45 12.53
CA ALA A 181 6.23 6.98 11.60
C ALA A 181 7.18 5.85 11.14
N VAL A 182 7.48 5.85 9.85
CA VAL A 182 8.45 4.94 9.24
C VAL A 182 9.50 5.77 8.52
N THR A 183 10.76 5.61 8.91
CA THR A 183 11.92 6.23 8.29
C THR A 183 12.92 5.19 7.83
N TYR A 184 13.89 5.58 7.03
CA TYR A 184 14.87 4.67 6.43
C TYR A 184 16.29 5.28 6.57
N PRO A 185 16.82 5.38 7.81
CA PRO A 185 18.12 5.97 8.07
C PRO A 185 19.23 5.14 7.46
N ALA A 186 20.36 5.78 7.14
CA ALA A 186 21.58 5.03 6.79
C ALA A 186 21.97 4.12 7.95
N ALA A 187 22.55 2.97 7.64
CA ALA A 187 23.14 2.12 8.66
C ALA A 187 24.21 2.91 9.41
N GLU A 188 24.22 2.82 10.75
CA GLU A 188 25.31 3.38 11.52
C GLU A 188 26.64 2.72 11.10
N PRO A 189 27.71 3.50 10.93
CA PRO A 189 29.02 2.91 10.64
C PRO A 189 29.39 1.96 11.79
N VAL A 190 29.69 0.70 11.46
CA VAL A 190 30.23 -0.25 12.44
C VAL A 190 31.53 0.34 12.97
N PRO A 191 31.69 0.55 14.30
CA PRO A 191 32.90 1.10 14.83
C PRO A 191 34.08 0.19 14.44
N GLU A 192 35.08 0.76 13.76
CA GLU A 192 36.35 0.06 13.47
C GLU A 192 36.98 -0.36 14.78
N GLY A 193 36.97 -1.66 15.11
CA GLY A 193 37.62 -2.18 16.29
C GLY A 193 36.99 -3.38 16.99
N ALA A 194 35.79 -3.83 16.57
CA ALA A 194 35.21 -5.08 17.09
C ALA A 194 35.67 -6.26 16.21
N ASN A 195 36.93 -6.66 16.36
CA ASN A 195 37.38 -7.94 15.83
C ASN A 195 37.17 -9.00 16.93
N PRO A 196 36.53 -10.16 16.64
CA PRO A 196 36.27 -11.21 17.62
C PRO A 196 37.57 -11.89 18.10
#